data_2d15895f60c5cbcf9bcf9f4da1436cff
#
_entry.id   2d15895f60c5cbcf9bcf9f4da1436cff
#
_cell.length_a   1.000
_cell.length_b   1.000
_cell.length_c   1.000
_cell.angle_alpha   90.00
_cell.angle_beta   90.00
_cell.angle_gamma   90.00
#
_symmetry.space_group_name_H-M   'P 1'
#
loop_
_entity.id
_entity.type
_entity.pdbx_description
1 polymer ?
#
loop_
_entity_poly.entity_id
_entity_poly.type
_entity_poly.pdbx_seq_one_letter_code
_entity_poly.pdbx_strand_id
1 'polypeptide(L)'
;MSEQIKQGVCPTGVVKAICISDKRGIEKRAIEEGHFLVDFGIEGDAHAGHWHRQVSLLSYDKVMAFNERGANVIDGAFGENLVVEGIDFRSLPVGTRLYAGDVQLEMTQIGKECHSHCAIYKRMGECIMPKEGVFARVIREGIIRPGDVMRVEPPAEERPFTAAVITLSDKGARGERKDESGPAAKEMLEAAGYEVVELLLLPDEPGQLKTQLIRLADSRQVDLVLTSGGTGFSLRDQTPEATMAVAERNAPGIAEFIRMKSMEVTDRAMLSRGVSVIRGTTLIVNLP
;
A
#
# COMPACT_ATOMS: atom_id res chain seq x y z
N MET A 1 -7.32 1.65 -13.96
CA MET A 1 -8.20 0.49 -14.28
C MET A 1 -7.96 0.15 -15.73
N SER A 2 -7.46 -1.07 -16.02
CA SER A 2 -7.18 -1.48 -17.41
C SER A 2 -8.44 -1.42 -18.27
N GLU A 3 -8.31 -1.12 -19.56
CA GLU A 3 -9.45 -1.07 -20.50
C GLU A 3 -10.25 -2.38 -20.52
N GLN A 4 -9.60 -3.52 -20.27
CA GLN A 4 -10.22 -4.84 -20.19
C GLN A 4 -11.22 -4.98 -19.04
N ILE A 5 -10.89 -4.47 -17.85
CA ILE A 5 -11.81 -4.49 -16.70
C ILE A 5 -13.01 -3.57 -16.94
N LYS A 6 -12.81 -2.44 -17.63
CA LYS A 6 -13.92 -1.55 -18.05
C LYS A 6 -14.89 -2.18 -19.02
N GLN A 7 -14.46 -3.22 -19.76
CA GLN A 7 -15.27 -3.97 -20.74
C GLN A 7 -15.88 -5.24 -20.15
N GLY A 8 -15.78 -5.47 -18.83
CA GLY A 8 -16.33 -6.66 -18.16
C GLY A 8 -15.56 -7.96 -18.44
N VAL A 9 -14.36 -7.87 -19.04
CA VAL A 9 -13.49 -9.03 -19.27
C VAL A 9 -12.53 -9.14 -18.11
N CYS A 10 -12.75 -10.13 -17.24
CA CYS A 10 -11.83 -10.43 -16.15
C CYS A 10 -10.58 -11.13 -16.71
N PRO A 11 -9.37 -10.55 -16.53
CA PRO A 11 -8.14 -11.20 -16.96
C PRO A 11 -7.96 -12.56 -16.28
N THR A 12 -7.35 -13.49 -17.00
CA THR A 12 -6.91 -14.78 -16.44
C THR A 12 -5.44 -14.97 -16.72
N GLY A 13 -4.74 -15.67 -15.83
CA GLY A 13 -3.34 -16.00 -16.00
C GLY A 13 -3.07 -17.41 -15.51
N VAL A 14 -1.82 -17.84 -15.61
CA VAL A 14 -1.36 -19.17 -15.18
C VAL A 14 -0.24 -18.98 -14.15
N VAL A 15 -0.36 -19.63 -13.02
CA VAL A 15 0.70 -19.68 -12.00
C VAL A 15 1.89 -20.46 -12.55
N LYS A 16 3.03 -19.80 -12.73
CA LYS A 16 4.27 -20.42 -13.26
C LYS A 16 5.12 -20.98 -12.15
N ALA A 17 5.22 -20.26 -11.03
CA ALA A 17 6.02 -20.68 -9.89
C ALA A 17 5.42 -20.17 -8.58
N ILE A 18 5.67 -20.96 -7.52
CA ILE A 18 5.42 -20.59 -6.13
C ILE A 18 6.76 -20.66 -5.41
N CYS A 19 7.14 -19.58 -4.71
CA CYS A 19 8.45 -19.47 -4.11
C CYS A 19 8.37 -19.06 -2.64
N ILE A 20 9.17 -19.70 -1.81
CA ILE A 20 9.32 -19.41 -0.37
C ILE A 20 10.78 -19.33 0.04
N SER A 21 11.05 -18.71 1.17
CA SER A 21 12.37 -18.70 1.81
C SER A 21 12.26 -18.88 3.32
N ASP A 22 13.22 -19.55 3.91
CA ASP A 22 13.28 -19.81 5.36
C ASP A 22 13.76 -18.56 6.14
N LYS A 23 14.36 -17.58 5.43
CA LYS A 23 14.91 -16.35 6.02
C LYS A 23 14.54 -15.13 5.19
N ARG A 24 14.39 -14.00 5.87
CA ARG A 24 14.19 -12.70 5.19
C ARG A 24 15.50 -12.22 4.53
N GLY A 25 15.36 -11.54 3.39
CA GLY A 25 16.49 -10.92 2.70
C GLY A 25 17.32 -11.84 1.80
N ILE A 26 16.89 -13.08 1.59
CA ILE A 26 17.49 -14.02 0.62
C ILE A 26 16.51 -14.28 -0.54
N GLU A 27 17.04 -14.79 -1.64
CA GLU A 27 16.23 -15.30 -2.75
C GLU A 27 15.31 -16.45 -2.29
N LYS A 28 14.13 -16.51 -2.87
CA LYS A 28 13.17 -17.59 -2.59
C LYS A 28 13.42 -18.76 -3.53
N ARG A 29 13.12 -19.97 -3.07
CA ARG A 29 13.19 -21.19 -3.87
C ARG A 29 11.80 -21.62 -4.31
N ALA A 30 11.68 -22.16 -5.51
CA ALA A 30 10.45 -22.74 -6.02
C ALA A 30 10.04 -23.99 -5.23
N ILE A 31 8.73 -24.17 -5.06
CA ILE A 31 8.10 -25.36 -4.43
C ILE A 31 7.00 -25.90 -5.35
N GLU A 32 6.65 -27.18 -5.16
CA GLU A 32 5.65 -27.88 -5.99
C GLU A 32 4.21 -27.46 -5.66
N GLU A 33 3.93 -27.11 -4.41
CA GLU A 33 2.65 -26.57 -3.96
C GLU A 33 2.84 -25.62 -2.79
N GLY A 34 1.96 -24.61 -2.67
CA GLY A 34 1.93 -23.65 -1.57
C GLY A 34 0.64 -23.77 -0.77
N HIS A 35 0.75 -23.89 0.55
CA HIS A 35 -0.39 -23.82 1.47
C HIS A 35 -0.57 -22.37 1.93
N PHE A 36 -1.70 -21.79 1.61
CA PHE A 36 -2.05 -20.40 1.95
C PHE A 36 -2.99 -20.38 3.14
N LEU A 37 -2.63 -19.67 4.19
CA LEU A 37 -3.37 -19.56 5.43
C LEU A 37 -3.97 -18.16 5.58
N VAL A 38 -5.25 -18.09 5.99
CA VAL A 38 -5.97 -16.81 6.18
C VAL A 38 -5.22 -15.92 7.17
N ASP A 39 -5.13 -14.64 6.83
CA ASP A 39 -4.44 -13.59 7.59
C ASP A 39 -3.00 -13.92 8.02
N PHE A 40 -2.34 -14.80 7.27
CA PHE A 40 -0.96 -15.21 7.57
C PHE A 40 -0.06 -15.18 6.31
N GLY A 41 -0.48 -15.84 5.22
CA GLY A 41 0.30 -15.96 3.99
C GLY A 41 0.64 -17.40 3.65
N ILE A 42 1.84 -17.68 3.11
CA ILE A 42 2.26 -19.03 2.71
C ILE A 42 2.98 -19.70 3.86
N GLU A 43 2.54 -20.91 4.17
CA GLU A 43 3.17 -21.75 5.20
C GLU A 43 4.64 -22.00 4.87
N GLY A 44 5.53 -21.81 5.86
CA GLY A 44 6.98 -21.99 5.70
C GLY A 44 7.71 -20.80 5.04
N ASP A 45 7.02 -19.72 4.65
CA ASP A 45 7.70 -18.52 4.16
C ASP A 45 8.05 -17.55 5.29
N ALA A 46 9.31 -17.10 5.35
CA ALA A 46 9.80 -16.16 6.36
C ALA A 46 9.12 -14.79 6.37
N HIS A 47 8.41 -14.43 5.29
CA HIS A 47 7.66 -13.17 5.18
C HIS A 47 6.20 -13.31 5.55
N ALA A 48 5.71 -14.54 5.82
CA ALA A 48 4.36 -14.77 6.32
C ALA A 48 4.15 -14.08 7.69
N GLY A 49 2.91 -13.66 7.98
CA GLY A 49 2.55 -13.00 9.24
C GLY A 49 1.31 -12.11 9.11
N HIS A 50 0.86 -11.59 10.25
CA HIS A 50 -0.34 -10.74 10.37
C HIS A 50 -0.05 -9.30 9.91
N TRP A 51 0.03 -9.11 8.62
CA TRP A 51 0.26 -7.81 7.99
C TRP A 51 -0.31 -7.81 6.56
N HIS A 52 -0.35 -6.67 5.91
CA HIS A 52 -0.98 -6.55 4.59
C HIS A 52 -0.15 -7.10 3.42
N ARG A 53 1.15 -7.40 3.60
CA ARG A 53 2.03 -7.93 2.55
C ARG A 53 2.36 -9.40 2.77
N GLN A 54 1.33 -10.22 2.96
CA GLN A 54 1.48 -11.66 3.27
C GLN A 54 2.03 -12.45 2.09
N VAL A 55 1.61 -12.09 0.87
CA VAL A 55 2.00 -12.74 -0.37
C VAL A 55 2.47 -11.67 -1.36
N SER A 56 3.62 -11.87 -1.96
CA SER A 56 4.15 -11.02 -3.02
C SER A 56 3.99 -11.69 -4.37
N LEU A 57 3.49 -10.93 -5.37
CA LEU A 57 3.24 -11.42 -6.71
C LEU A 57 4.01 -10.60 -7.75
N LEU A 58 4.42 -11.26 -8.82
CA LEU A 58 5.10 -10.64 -9.96
C LEU A 58 4.61 -11.26 -11.26
N SER A 59 4.44 -10.44 -12.31
CA SER A 59 4.11 -10.93 -13.65
C SER A 59 5.31 -11.64 -14.26
N TYR A 60 5.09 -12.88 -14.74
CA TYR A 60 6.09 -13.65 -15.49
C TYR A 60 6.55 -12.91 -16.74
N ASP A 61 5.63 -12.27 -17.44
CA ASP A 61 5.94 -11.48 -18.64
C ASP A 61 6.94 -10.36 -18.36
N LYS A 62 6.84 -9.72 -17.19
CA LYS A 62 7.80 -8.68 -16.74
C LYS A 62 9.16 -9.28 -16.36
N VAL A 63 9.18 -10.47 -15.77
CA VAL A 63 10.42 -11.21 -15.49
C VAL A 63 11.13 -11.60 -16.77
N MET A 64 10.39 -12.11 -17.75
CA MET A 64 10.94 -12.49 -19.05
C MET A 64 11.50 -11.29 -19.82
N ALA A 65 10.75 -10.18 -19.90
CA ALA A 65 11.24 -8.95 -20.51
C ALA A 65 12.50 -8.39 -19.81
N PHE A 66 12.61 -8.59 -18.51
CA PHE A 66 13.82 -8.22 -17.76
C PHE A 66 14.98 -9.16 -18.08
N ASN A 67 14.74 -10.46 -18.26
CA ASN A 67 15.73 -11.45 -18.68
C ASN A 67 16.25 -11.22 -20.09
N GLU A 68 15.40 -10.80 -21.04
CA GLU A 68 15.81 -10.41 -22.39
C GLU A 68 16.84 -9.25 -22.39
N ARG A 69 16.84 -8.45 -21.34
CA ARG A 69 17.82 -7.36 -21.10
C ARG A 69 19.10 -7.84 -20.42
N GLY A 70 19.28 -9.16 -20.27
CA GLY A 70 20.48 -9.79 -19.70
C GLY A 70 20.45 -10.00 -18.20
N ALA A 71 19.29 -9.91 -17.54
CA ALA A 71 19.19 -10.05 -16.09
C ALA A 71 19.49 -11.49 -15.61
N ASN A 72 19.12 -12.53 -16.39
CA ASN A 72 19.33 -13.93 -16.07
C ASN A 72 18.85 -14.28 -14.64
N VAL A 73 17.66 -13.82 -14.26
CA VAL A 73 17.04 -14.11 -12.97
C VAL A 73 16.13 -15.33 -13.09
N ILE A 74 16.04 -16.10 -12.02
CA ILE A 74 15.13 -17.24 -11.86
C ILE A 74 13.93 -16.84 -11.02
N ASP A 75 12.90 -17.68 -10.99
CA ASP A 75 11.72 -17.49 -10.13
C ASP A 75 12.14 -17.41 -8.65
N GLY A 76 11.59 -16.44 -7.92
CA GLY A 76 11.94 -16.17 -6.53
C GLY A 76 13.12 -15.21 -6.31
N ALA A 77 13.85 -14.83 -7.37
CA ALA A 77 15.06 -14.00 -7.25
C ALA A 77 14.78 -12.58 -6.72
N PHE A 78 13.60 -12.01 -6.96
CA PHE A 78 13.19 -10.70 -6.42
C PHE A 78 12.55 -10.80 -5.03
N GLY A 79 12.40 -12.03 -4.50
CA GLY A 79 11.71 -12.33 -3.24
C GLY A 79 10.19 -12.42 -3.40
N GLU A 80 9.69 -12.59 -4.62
CA GLU A 80 8.29 -12.85 -4.91
C GLU A 80 7.88 -14.25 -4.49
N ASN A 81 6.60 -14.40 -4.11
CA ASN A 81 5.99 -15.68 -3.78
C ASN A 81 5.30 -16.35 -4.96
N LEU A 82 4.57 -15.56 -5.75
CA LEU A 82 3.85 -16.04 -6.92
C LEU A 82 4.36 -15.36 -8.18
N VAL A 83 4.71 -16.17 -9.17
CA VAL A 83 5.02 -15.73 -10.53
C VAL A 83 3.89 -16.18 -11.44
N VAL A 84 3.22 -15.25 -12.12
CA VAL A 84 2.01 -15.52 -12.89
C VAL A 84 2.13 -14.94 -14.30
N GLU A 85 1.86 -15.77 -15.32
CA GLU A 85 1.86 -15.39 -16.73
C GLU A 85 0.49 -14.84 -17.14
N GLY A 86 0.45 -13.82 -17.99
CA GLY A 86 -0.77 -13.31 -18.62
C GLY A 86 -1.51 -12.26 -17.78
N ILE A 87 -1.00 -11.86 -16.60
CA ILE A 87 -1.60 -10.80 -15.79
C ILE A 87 -0.59 -9.67 -15.57
N ASP A 88 -0.96 -8.46 -15.96
CA ASP A 88 -0.24 -7.25 -15.56
C ASP A 88 -0.81 -6.71 -14.23
N PHE A 89 -0.27 -7.21 -13.12
CA PHE A 89 -0.75 -6.87 -11.78
C PHE A 89 -0.71 -5.37 -11.48
N ARG A 90 0.29 -4.64 -11.99
CA ARG A 90 0.42 -3.21 -11.76
C ARG A 90 -0.77 -2.41 -12.30
N SER A 91 -1.40 -2.89 -13.36
CA SER A 91 -2.57 -2.24 -13.97
C SER A 91 -3.86 -2.42 -13.16
N LEU A 92 -3.86 -3.32 -12.18
CA LEU A 92 -5.01 -3.65 -11.34
C LEU A 92 -5.06 -2.74 -10.11
N PRO A 93 -6.24 -2.26 -9.70
CA PRO A 93 -6.36 -1.47 -8.48
C PRO A 93 -6.16 -2.31 -7.21
N VAL A 94 -5.75 -1.66 -6.13
CA VAL A 94 -5.77 -2.26 -4.78
C VAL A 94 -7.21 -2.65 -4.44
N GLY A 95 -7.38 -3.77 -3.71
CA GLY A 95 -8.69 -4.39 -3.46
C GLY A 95 -9.10 -5.41 -4.53
N THR A 96 -8.38 -5.51 -5.65
CA THR A 96 -8.60 -6.55 -6.65
C THR A 96 -8.49 -7.93 -6.01
N ARG A 97 -9.44 -8.81 -6.33
CA ARG A 97 -9.47 -10.20 -5.86
C ARG A 97 -8.87 -11.14 -6.89
N LEU A 98 -8.03 -12.04 -6.41
CA LEU A 98 -7.33 -13.03 -7.22
C LEU A 98 -7.70 -14.42 -6.71
N TYR A 99 -8.10 -15.32 -7.62
CA TYR A 99 -8.53 -16.69 -7.29
C TYR A 99 -7.64 -17.68 -8.02
N ALA A 100 -6.98 -18.57 -7.30
CA ALA A 100 -6.21 -19.67 -7.88
C ALA A 100 -6.34 -20.93 -6.99
N GLY A 101 -6.64 -22.08 -7.58
CA GLY A 101 -7.04 -23.26 -6.81
C GLY A 101 -8.23 -22.93 -5.90
N ASP A 102 -8.11 -23.24 -4.61
CA ASP A 102 -9.11 -22.90 -3.59
C ASP A 102 -8.86 -21.55 -2.91
N VAL A 103 -7.72 -20.93 -3.19
CA VAL A 103 -7.23 -19.72 -2.53
C VAL A 103 -7.89 -18.46 -3.11
N GLN A 104 -8.28 -17.56 -2.22
CA GLN A 104 -8.63 -16.19 -2.56
C GLN A 104 -7.64 -15.23 -1.93
N LEU A 105 -7.04 -14.38 -2.76
CA LEU A 105 -6.16 -13.29 -2.36
C LEU A 105 -6.83 -11.95 -2.62
N GLU A 106 -6.45 -10.92 -1.88
CA GLU A 106 -6.85 -9.54 -2.13
C GLU A 106 -5.60 -8.66 -2.22
N MET A 107 -5.44 -7.95 -3.33
CA MET A 107 -4.33 -7.03 -3.52
C MET A 107 -4.40 -5.88 -2.51
N THR A 108 -3.29 -5.62 -1.83
CA THR A 108 -3.21 -4.62 -0.76
C THR A 108 -2.21 -3.51 -1.05
N GLN A 109 -1.27 -3.73 -1.97
CA GLN A 109 -0.25 -2.75 -2.31
C GLN A 109 0.35 -3.01 -3.69
N ILE A 110 0.68 -1.92 -4.40
CA ILE A 110 1.44 -1.93 -5.66
C ILE A 110 2.83 -1.36 -5.37
N GLY A 111 3.87 -2.08 -5.79
CA GLY A 111 5.25 -1.68 -5.59
C GLY A 111 5.73 -1.77 -4.13
N LYS A 112 7.00 -1.56 -3.95
CA LYS A 112 7.63 -1.47 -2.63
C LYS A 112 8.83 -0.52 -2.66
N GLU A 113 9.13 0.11 -1.53
CA GLU A 113 10.42 0.78 -1.35
C GLU A 113 11.50 -0.26 -1.04
N CYS A 114 12.65 -0.15 -1.71
CA CYS A 114 13.83 -0.94 -1.39
C CYS A 114 14.84 -0.04 -0.67
N HIS A 115 15.11 -0.35 0.60
CA HIS A 115 16.05 0.39 1.43
C HIS A 115 17.53 0.05 1.12
N SER A 116 17.78 -1.04 0.42
CA SER A 116 19.13 -1.47 0.03
C SER A 116 19.14 -2.04 -1.38
N HIS A 117 20.20 -1.76 -2.12
CA HIS A 117 20.41 -2.30 -3.46
C HIS A 117 20.83 -3.78 -3.35
N CYS A 118 19.98 -4.70 -3.79
CA CYS A 118 20.28 -6.12 -3.86
C CYS A 118 21.27 -6.45 -5.01
N ALA A 119 21.67 -7.72 -5.12
CA ALA A 119 22.58 -8.18 -6.16
C ALA A 119 22.05 -7.89 -7.59
N ILE A 120 20.74 -8.05 -7.79
CA ILE A 120 20.09 -7.76 -9.09
C ILE A 120 20.23 -6.28 -9.43
N TYR A 121 19.91 -5.38 -8.49
CA TYR A 121 20.05 -3.94 -8.71
C TYR A 121 21.50 -3.56 -9.02
N LYS A 122 22.48 -4.11 -8.28
CA LYS A 122 23.91 -3.84 -8.52
C LYS A 122 24.38 -4.30 -9.91
N ARG A 123 23.82 -5.41 -10.40
CA ARG A 123 24.15 -5.97 -11.72
C ARG A 123 23.48 -5.23 -12.86
N MET A 124 22.20 -4.89 -12.73
CA MET A 124 21.37 -4.34 -13.79
C MET A 124 21.19 -2.82 -13.75
N GLY A 125 21.58 -2.16 -12.63
CA GLY A 125 21.31 -0.74 -12.38
C GLY A 125 19.86 -0.44 -11.99
N GLU A 126 18.98 -1.43 -12.03
CA GLU A 126 17.57 -1.32 -11.68
C GLU A 126 16.99 -2.64 -11.16
N CYS A 127 15.77 -2.58 -10.62
CA CYS A 127 14.99 -3.74 -10.21
C CYS A 127 13.51 -3.53 -10.55
N ILE A 128 12.84 -4.59 -11.03
CA ILE A 128 11.42 -4.49 -11.40
C ILE A 128 10.48 -4.59 -10.18
N MET A 129 10.86 -5.28 -9.12
CA MET A 129 10.00 -5.49 -7.95
C MET A 129 9.46 -4.20 -7.30
N PRO A 130 10.22 -3.09 -7.19
CA PRO A 130 9.71 -1.83 -6.69
C PRO A 130 8.56 -1.23 -7.51
N LYS A 131 8.52 -1.51 -8.80
CA LYS A 131 7.55 -0.93 -9.73
C LYS A 131 6.43 -1.90 -10.10
N GLU A 132 6.79 -3.14 -10.40
CA GLU A 132 5.90 -4.15 -11.00
C GLU A 132 5.39 -5.17 -9.97
N GLY A 133 6.08 -5.33 -8.84
CA GLY A 133 5.65 -6.25 -7.78
C GLY A 133 4.41 -5.74 -7.07
N VAL A 134 3.51 -6.65 -6.72
CA VAL A 134 2.34 -6.35 -5.90
C VAL A 134 2.29 -7.23 -4.67
N PHE A 135 1.49 -6.83 -3.69
CA PHE A 135 1.30 -7.58 -2.46
C PHE A 135 -0.17 -7.84 -2.22
N ALA A 136 -0.45 -8.98 -1.59
CA ALA A 136 -1.81 -9.40 -1.28
C ALA A 136 -1.89 -9.98 0.13
N ARG A 137 -3.11 -10.01 0.68
CA ARG A 137 -3.48 -10.78 1.87
C ARG A 137 -4.29 -12.00 1.47
N VAL A 138 -4.25 -13.05 2.26
CA VAL A 138 -5.04 -14.27 2.07
C VAL A 138 -6.40 -14.07 2.70
N ILE A 139 -7.47 -14.17 1.90
CA ILE A 139 -8.87 -14.03 2.32
C ILE A 139 -9.52 -15.39 2.52
N ARG A 140 -9.17 -16.37 1.69
CA ARG A 140 -9.59 -17.75 1.83
C ARG A 140 -8.37 -18.66 1.69
N GLU A 141 -8.21 -19.55 2.64
CA GLU A 141 -7.13 -20.56 2.66
C GLU A 141 -7.31 -21.64 1.60
N GLY A 142 -6.22 -22.33 1.30
CA GLY A 142 -6.22 -23.42 0.36
C GLY A 142 -4.82 -23.71 -0.20
N ILE A 143 -4.79 -24.42 -1.30
CA ILE A 143 -3.57 -24.83 -1.98
C ILE A 143 -3.54 -24.22 -3.38
N ILE A 144 -2.37 -23.69 -3.77
CA ILE A 144 -2.07 -23.33 -5.14
C ILE A 144 -0.92 -24.20 -5.63
N ARG A 145 -0.97 -24.58 -6.94
CA ARG A 145 0.08 -25.33 -7.63
C ARG A 145 0.52 -24.60 -8.89
N PRO A 146 1.76 -24.73 -9.33
CA PRO A 146 2.15 -24.33 -10.68
C PRO A 146 1.25 -25.00 -11.71
N GLY A 147 0.77 -24.20 -12.68
CA GLY A 147 -0.22 -24.60 -13.67
C GLY A 147 -1.66 -24.21 -13.33
N ASP A 148 -1.97 -23.86 -12.08
CA ASP A 148 -3.30 -23.36 -11.72
C ASP A 148 -3.65 -22.08 -12.46
N VAL A 149 -4.90 -21.97 -12.88
CA VAL A 149 -5.43 -20.77 -13.51
C VAL A 149 -5.76 -19.74 -12.43
N MET A 150 -5.18 -18.56 -12.53
CA MET A 150 -5.53 -17.42 -11.71
C MET A 150 -6.56 -16.54 -12.40
N ARG A 151 -7.71 -16.32 -11.75
CA ARG A 151 -8.77 -15.39 -12.20
C ARG A 151 -8.70 -14.11 -11.43
N VAL A 152 -8.95 -13.00 -12.11
CA VAL A 152 -8.96 -11.65 -11.54
C VAL A 152 -10.39 -11.15 -11.48
N GLU A 153 -10.81 -10.66 -10.33
CA GLU A 153 -12.08 -9.94 -10.15
C GLU A 153 -11.79 -8.52 -9.62
N PRO A 154 -12.51 -7.51 -10.11
CA PRO A 154 -12.34 -6.14 -9.61
C PRO A 154 -12.66 -6.07 -8.11
N PRO A 155 -12.26 -4.99 -7.42
CA PRO A 155 -12.71 -4.73 -6.06
C PRO A 155 -14.24 -4.73 -5.97
N ALA A 156 -14.79 -5.22 -4.86
CA ALA A 156 -16.23 -5.16 -4.63
C ALA A 156 -16.73 -3.71 -4.69
N GLU A 157 -17.86 -3.46 -5.37
CA GLU A 157 -18.45 -2.11 -5.46
C GLU A 157 -18.86 -1.57 -4.08
N GLU A 158 -19.38 -2.43 -3.22
CA GLU A 158 -19.83 -2.12 -1.86
C GLU A 158 -18.75 -2.43 -0.79
N ARG A 159 -17.49 -2.08 -1.05
CA ARG A 159 -16.45 -2.15 -0.01
C ARG A 159 -16.50 -0.92 0.90
N PRO A 160 -16.13 -1.02 2.19
CA PRO A 160 -15.92 0.16 3.01
C PRO A 160 -14.81 1.03 2.41
N PHE A 161 -14.91 2.35 2.57
CA PHE A 161 -13.81 3.24 2.25
C PHE A 161 -12.64 2.97 3.19
N THR A 162 -11.44 2.94 2.62
CA THR A 162 -10.21 2.74 3.39
C THR A 162 -9.65 4.07 3.86
N ALA A 163 -9.08 4.10 5.07
CA ALA A 163 -8.44 5.28 5.62
C ALA A 163 -7.07 4.96 6.22
N ALA A 164 -6.19 5.96 6.20
CA ALA A 164 -4.95 5.95 6.97
C ALA A 164 -4.84 7.22 7.82
N VAL A 165 -4.23 7.12 8.99
CA VAL A 165 -4.00 8.26 9.88
C VAL A 165 -2.50 8.42 10.11
N ILE A 166 -2.00 9.64 9.99
CA ILE A 166 -0.62 10.01 10.27
C ILE A 166 -0.61 11.05 11.38
N THR A 167 -0.06 10.70 12.54
CA THR A 167 0.23 11.67 13.59
C THR A 167 1.65 12.19 13.42
N LEU A 168 1.81 13.51 13.40
CA LEU A 168 3.08 14.21 13.32
C LEU A 168 3.44 14.78 14.69
N SER A 169 4.51 14.27 15.27
CA SER A 169 4.98 14.68 16.59
C SER A 169 6.42 14.24 16.83
N ASP A 170 7.34 15.19 16.93
CA ASP A 170 8.74 14.91 17.31
C ASP A 170 8.85 14.19 18.66
N LYS A 171 8.04 14.60 19.66
CA LYS A 171 8.03 13.95 20.98
C LYS A 171 7.42 12.56 20.94
N GLY A 172 6.35 12.38 20.17
CA GLY A 172 5.72 11.08 19.97
C GLY A 172 6.67 10.09 19.29
N ALA A 173 7.31 10.51 18.21
CA ALA A 173 8.26 9.69 17.46
C ALA A 173 9.49 9.26 18.29
N ARG A 174 9.90 10.07 19.30
CA ARG A 174 10.95 9.70 20.28
C ARG A 174 10.45 8.91 21.47
N GLY A 175 9.15 8.61 21.56
CA GLY A 175 8.55 7.92 22.71
C GLY A 175 8.42 8.76 23.99
N GLU A 176 8.63 10.07 23.91
CA GLU A 176 8.53 11.01 25.05
C GLU A 176 7.07 11.40 25.35
N ARG A 177 6.16 11.14 24.41
CA ARG A 177 4.72 11.42 24.53
C ARG A 177 3.93 10.31 23.85
N LYS A 178 2.88 9.83 24.53
CA LYS A 178 1.94 8.88 23.94
C LYS A 178 1.12 9.56 22.82
N ASP A 179 0.97 8.88 21.69
CA ASP A 179 0.02 9.31 20.68
C ASP A 179 -1.41 9.01 21.12
N GLU A 180 -2.21 10.05 21.27
CA GLU A 180 -3.64 9.97 21.58
C GLU A 180 -4.48 10.33 20.35
N SER A 181 -3.95 11.15 19.44
CA SER A 181 -4.66 11.67 18.27
C SER A 181 -4.91 10.59 17.24
N GLY A 182 -3.89 9.78 16.93
CA GLY A 182 -4.01 8.70 15.95
C GLY A 182 -5.06 7.66 16.33
N PRO A 183 -5.00 7.06 17.55
CA PRO A 183 -6.02 6.15 18.04
C PRO A 183 -7.43 6.73 18.07
N ALA A 184 -7.59 7.99 18.53
CA ALA A 184 -8.89 8.66 18.56
C ALA A 184 -9.47 8.86 17.14
N ALA A 185 -8.65 9.32 16.20
CA ALA A 185 -9.07 9.47 14.81
C ALA A 185 -9.45 8.10 14.18
N LYS A 186 -8.71 7.03 14.50
CA LYS A 186 -9.04 5.68 14.09
C LYS A 186 -10.42 5.27 14.58
N GLU A 187 -10.68 5.38 15.88
CA GLU A 187 -11.96 5.01 16.48
C GLU A 187 -13.13 5.77 15.83
N MET A 188 -12.98 7.06 15.59
CA MET A 188 -13.99 7.89 14.92
C MET A 188 -14.24 7.46 13.48
N LEU A 189 -13.18 7.13 12.73
CA LEU A 189 -13.28 6.66 11.35
C LEU A 189 -13.98 5.29 11.28
N GLU A 190 -13.58 4.35 12.14
CA GLU A 190 -14.20 3.02 12.21
C GLU A 190 -15.70 3.12 12.60
N ALA A 191 -16.04 3.99 13.54
CA ALA A 191 -17.43 4.28 13.89
C ALA A 191 -18.23 4.90 12.72
N ALA A 192 -17.55 5.61 11.80
CA ALA A 192 -18.15 6.15 10.59
C ALA A 192 -18.18 5.17 9.40
N GLY A 193 -17.74 3.91 9.60
CA GLY A 193 -17.78 2.86 8.58
C GLY A 193 -16.56 2.77 7.67
N TYR A 194 -15.45 3.45 8.01
CA TYR A 194 -14.19 3.30 7.30
C TYR A 194 -13.41 2.07 7.79
N GLU A 195 -12.67 1.42 6.90
CA GLU A 195 -11.61 0.46 7.26
C GLU A 195 -10.30 1.24 7.45
N VAL A 196 -9.83 1.38 8.71
CA VAL A 196 -8.54 2.04 8.98
C VAL A 196 -7.41 1.04 8.77
N VAL A 197 -6.74 1.13 7.63
CA VAL A 197 -5.72 0.17 7.19
C VAL A 197 -4.33 0.47 7.73
N GLU A 198 -4.08 1.70 8.23
CA GLU A 198 -2.76 2.06 8.74
C GLU A 198 -2.80 3.25 9.71
N LEU A 199 -2.03 3.14 10.81
CA LEU A 199 -1.73 4.23 11.73
C LEU A 199 -0.23 4.47 11.72
N LEU A 200 0.19 5.71 11.49
CA LEU A 200 1.60 6.12 11.49
C LEU A 200 1.83 7.23 12.51
N LEU A 201 2.94 7.13 13.23
CA LEU A 201 3.47 8.19 14.07
C LEU A 201 4.83 8.60 13.53
N LEU A 202 4.95 9.82 13.03
CA LEU A 202 6.14 10.36 12.39
C LEU A 202 6.68 11.57 13.15
N PRO A 203 7.99 11.85 13.08
CA PRO A 203 8.51 13.15 13.48
C PRO A 203 7.99 14.25 12.55
N ASP A 204 8.09 15.52 12.99
CA ASP A 204 7.71 16.69 12.18
C ASP A 204 8.74 16.94 11.05
N GLU A 205 8.93 15.92 10.19
CA GLU A 205 9.87 15.93 9.05
C GLU A 205 9.11 15.90 7.72
N PRO A 206 9.09 17.01 6.96
CA PRO A 206 8.29 17.11 5.73
C PRO A 206 8.69 16.09 4.65
N GLY A 207 9.96 15.67 4.61
CA GLY A 207 10.43 14.64 3.68
C GLY A 207 9.80 13.28 3.95
N GLN A 208 9.75 12.86 5.23
CA GLN A 208 9.12 11.60 5.62
C GLN A 208 7.62 11.64 5.38
N LEU A 209 6.96 12.75 5.71
CA LEU A 209 5.53 12.91 5.45
C LEU A 209 5.23 12.79 3.97
N LYS A 210 5.95 13.50 3.08
CA LYS A 210 5.76 13.40 1.61
C LYS A 210 5.88 11.96 1.12
N THR A 211 6.91 11.24 1.57
CA THR A 211 7.11 9.84 1.20
C THR A 211 5.90 8.98 1.59
N GLN A 212 5.39 9.14 2.82
CA GLN A 212 4.25 8.35 3.28
C GLN A 212 2.94 8.74 2.57
N LEU A 213 2.70 10.03 2.31
CA LEU A 213 1.54 10.48 1.56
C LEU A 213 1.52 9.89 0.14
N ILE A 214 2.66 9.92 -0.58
CA ILE A 214 2.80 9.30 -1.90
C ILE A 214 2.57 7.80 -1.82
N ARG A 215 3.17 7.11 -0.86
CA ARG A 215 3.01 5.66 -0.68
C ARG A 215 1.55 5.28 -0.41
N LEU A 216 0.87 6.00 0.48
CA LEU A 216 -0.53 5.73 0.82
C LEU A 216 -1.45 5.99 -0.37
N ALA A 217 -1.20 7.04 -1.15
CA ALA A 217 -2.02 7.38 -2.31
C ALA A 217 -1.72 6.49 -3.53
N ASP A 218 -0.44 6.32 -3.90
CA ASP A 218 -0.08 5.68 -5.16
C ASP A 218 0.06 4.16 -5.04
N SER A 219 0.62 3.68 -3.91
CA SER A 219 0.90 2.25 -3.71
C SER A 219 -0.20 1.53 -2.93
N ARG A 220 -0.73 2.15 -1.88
CA ARG A 220 -1.82 1.59 -1.05
C ARG A 220 -3.19 1.95 -1.59
N GLN A 221 -3.31 3.02 -2.37
CA GLN A 221 -4.55 3.53 -2.96
C GLN A 221 -5.67 3.67 -1.92
N VAL A 222 -5.33 4.18 -0.73
CA VAL A 222 -6.33 4.44 0.30
C VAL A 222 -7.27 5.57 -0.13
N ASP A 223 -8.54 5.50 0.29
CA ASP A 223 -9.53 6.51 -0.12
C ASP A 223 -9.34 7.83 0.65
N LEU A 224 -8.89 7.76 1.92
CA LEU A 224 -8.71 8.91 2.80
C LEU A 224 -7.39 8.83 3.57
N VAL A 225 -6.63 9.92 3.62
CA VAL A 225 -5.52 10.11 4.55
C VAL A 225 -5.82 11.30 5.44
N LEU A 226 -5.86 11.09 6.75
CA LEU A 226 -5.89 12.16 7.74
C LEU A 226 -4.49 12.35 8.32
N THR A 227 -4.05 13.61 8.42
CA THR A 227 -2.85 13.95 9.18
C THR A 227 -3.24 14.80 10.38
N SER A 228 -2.61 14.60 11.53
CA SER A 228 -2.78 15.43 12.74
C SER A 228 -1.45 15.93 13.24
N GLY A 229 -1.32 17.23 13.47
CA GLY A 229 -0.10 17.89 13.89
C GLY A 229 0.60 18.69 12.78
N GLY A 230 1.52 19.58 13.18
CA GLY A 230 2.33 20.39 12.27
C GLY A 230 1.58 21.40 11.39
N THR A 231 0.40 21.87 11.84
CA THR A 231 -0.43 22.83 11.08
C THR A 231 -0.42 24.26 11.65
N GLY A 232 0.38 24.52 12.70
CA GLY A 232 0.49 25.83 13.35
C GLY A 232 1.52 26.77 12.68
N PHE A 233 2.04 27.74 13.47
CA PHE A 233 2.96 28.79 12.98
C PHE A 233 4.42 28.59 13.36
N SER A 234 4.76 27.48 14.02
CA SER A 234 6.15 27.13 14.27
C SER A 234 6.89 26.87 12.94
N LEU A 235 8.18 27.17 12.88
CA LEU A 235 9.00 26.83 11.71
C LEU A 235 9.08 25.30 11.47
N ARG A 236 8.80 24.49 12.48
CA ARG A 236 8.69 23.02 12.38
C ARG A 236 7.37 22.56 11.77
N ASP A 237 6.32 23.38 11.86
CA ASP A 237 4.99 23.05 11.36
C ASP A 237 4.94 23.19 9.84
N GLN A 238 5.30 22.13 9.11
CA GLN A 238 5.39 22.09 7.66
C GLN A 238 4.46 21.03 7.03
N THR A 239 3.47 20.57 7.77
CA THR A 239 2.48 19.59 7.28
C THR A 239 1.71 20.10 6.06
N PRO A 240 1.21 21.35 6.04
CA PRO A 240 0.50 21.88 4.89
C PRO A 240 1.37 21.96 3.63
N GLU A 241 2.61 22.41 3.78
CA GLU A 241 3.59 22.53 2.69
C GLU A 241 3.95 21.16 2.11
N ALA A 242 4.18 20.16 2.98
CA ALA A 242 4.45 18.79 2.55
C ALA A 242 3.26 18.18 1.81
N THR A 243 2.04 18.45 2.30
CA THR A 243 0.79 17.97 1.68
C THR A 243 0.55 18.62 0.32
N MET A 244 0.72 19.94 0.23
CA MET A 244 0.61 20.68 -1.05
C MET A 244 1.65 20.21 -2.09
N ALA A 245 2.85 19.86 -1.64
CA ALA A 245 3.92 19.41 -2.55
C ALA A 245 3.62 18.05 -3.24
N VAL A 246 2.70 17.26 -2.72
CA VAL A 246 2.28 15.98 -3.30
C VAL A 246 0.89 16.05 -3.94
N ALA A 247 0.22 17.20 -3.86
CA ALA A 247 -1.13 17.40 -4.37
C ALA A 247 -1.16 17.44 -5.90
N GLU A 248 -2.18 16.85 -6.49
CA GLU A 248 -2.51 16.99 -7.90
C GLU A 248 -3.66 18.00 -8.10
N ARG A 249 -4.58 18.04 -7.12
CA ARG A 249 -5.75 18.93 -7.12
C ARG A 249 -6.03 19.44 -5.72
N ASN A 250 -6.49 20.69 -5.60
CA ASN A 250 -6.91 21.27 -4.33
C ASN A 250 -8.39 21.00 -4.06
N ALA A 251 -8.74 20.78 -2.79
CA ALA A 251 -10.12 20.63 -2.31
C ALA A 251 -10.36 21.55 -1.09
N PRO A 252 -10.20 22.89 -1.21
CA PRO A 252 -10.04 23.80 -0.06
C PRO A 252 -11.26 23.85 0.86
N GLY A 253 -12.46 23.61 0.34
CA GLY A 253 -13.70 23.73 1.10
C GLY A 253 -13.77 22.82 2.34
N ILE A 254 -13.11 21.66 2.34
CA ILE A 254 -13.07 20.76 3.51
C ILE A 254 -12.27 21.43 4.64
N ALA A 255 -11.07 21.91 4.35
CA ALA A 255 -10.23 22.58 5.35
C ALA A 255 -10.86 23.90 5.85
N GLU A 256 -11.54 24.63 4.98
CA GLU A 256 -12.30 25.83 5.35
C GLU A 256 -13.45 25.50 6.30
N PHE A 257 -14.23 24.45 5.99
CA PHE A 257 -15.32 24.00 6.84
C PHE A 257 -14.83 23.52 8.21
N ILE A 258 -13.72 22.78 8.26
CA ILE A 258 -13.10 22.36 9.52
C ILE A 258 -12.71 23.57 10.37
N ARG A 259 -12.05 24.58 9.80
CA ARG A 259 -11.71 25.84 10.52
C ARG A 259 -12.96 26.54 11.03
N MET A 260 -13.97 26.72 10.17
CA MET A 260 -15.22 27.38 10.55
C MET A 260 -15.91 26.66 11.72
N LYS A 261 -16.02 25.33 11.66
CA LYS A 261 -16.62 24.53 12.73
C LYS A 261 -15.79 24.55 14.02
N SER A 262 -14.48 24.53 13.90
CA SER A 262 -13.60 24.59 15.07
C SER A 262 -13.64 25.95 15.79
N MET A 263 -14.05 27.04 15.10
CA MET A 263 -14.29 28.35 15.72
C MET A 263 -15.44 28.33 16.73
N GLU A 264 -16.36 27.39 16.62
CA GLU A 264 -17.43 27.19 17.61
C GLU A 264 -16.86 26.72 18.98
N VAL A 265 -15.64 26.16 18.99
CA VAL A 265 -14.95 25.64 20.18
C VAL A 265 -13.84 26.57 20.64
N THR A 266 -13.07 27.15 19.70
CA THR A 266 -11.97 28.06 20.02
C THR A 266 -11.69 29.05 18.91
N ASP A 267 -11.53 30.33 19.27
CA ASP A 267 -11.16 31.40 18.34
C ASP A 267 -9.80 31.16 17.66
N ARG A 268 -8.93 30.33 18.27
CA ARG A 268 -7.62 29.99 17.71
C ARG A 268 -7.70 29.07 16.50
N ALA A 269 -8.86 28.48 16.20
CA ALA A 269 -9.05 27.62 15.04
C ALA A 269 -8.71 28.32 13.71
N MET A 270 -8.90 29.65 13.62
CA MET A 270 -8.51 30.45 12.46
C MET A 270 -7.01 30.43 12.15
N LEU A 271 -6.16 30.05 13.12
CA LEU A 271 -4.71 29.96 12.97
C LEU A 271 -4.27 28.63 12.34
N SER A 272 -5.15 27.66 12.17
CA SER A 272 -4.81 26.42 11.48
C SER A 272 -4.52 26.69 10.00
N ARG A 273 -3.33 26.30 9.53
CA ARG A 273 -2.92 26.35 8.13
C ARG A 273 -3.24 25.06 7.38
N GLY A 274 -3.96 24.11 8.03
CA GLY A 274 -4.31 22.82 7.44
C GLY A 274 -4.98 22.97 6.07
N VAL A 275 -4.66 22.06 5.16
CA VAL A 275 -5.17 22.00 3.79
C VAL A 275 -5.89 20.69 3.54
N SER A 276 -6.67 20.65 2.46
CA SER A 276 -7.25 19.43 1.92
C SER A 276 -7.00 19.35 0.42
N VAL A 277 -6.50 18.20 -0.04
CA VAL A 277 -6.04 18.00 -1.41
C VAL A 277 -6.40 16.60 -1.91
N ILE A 278 -6.27 16.38 -3.21
CA ILE A 278 -6.48 15.09 -3.86
C ILE A 278 -5.19 14.71 -4.59
N ARG A 279 -4.75 13.45 -4.39
CA ARG A 279 -3.71 12.79 -5.18
C ARG A 279 -4.25 11.47 -5.74
N GLY A 280 -4.26 11.31 -7.06
CA GLY A 280 -4.95 10.20 -7.71
C GLY A 280 -6.42 10.17 -7.33
N THR A 281 -6.83 9.13 -6.61
CA THR A 281 -8.17 8.95 -6.03
C THR A 281 -8.21 9.17 -4.52
N THR A 282 -7.09 9.46 -3.88
CA THR A 282 -6.97 9.65 -2.43
C THR A 282 -7.26 11.08 -2.03
N LEU A 283 -8.18 11.27 -1.09
CA LEU A 283 -8.39 12.54 -0.39
C LEU A 283 -7.40 12.62 0.79
N ILE A 284 -6.64 13.71 0.88
CA ILE A 284 -5.71 13.97 1.98
C ILE A 284 -6.18 15.22 2.72
N VAL A 285 -6.35 15.14 4.04
CA VAL A 285 -6.86 16.22 4.88
C VAL A 285 -5.94 16.41 6.10
N ASN A 286 -5.47 17.64 6.29
CA ASN A 286 -4.76 18.00 7.52
C ASN A 286 -5.76 18.44 8.59
N LEU A 287 -5.74 17.76 9.73
CA LEU A 287 -6.48 18.14 10.94
C LEU A 287 -5.67 19.14 11.75
N PRO A 288 -6.34 20.02 12.50
CA PRO A 288 -5.69 21.00 13.37
C PRO A 288 -4.85 20.36 14.48
#